data_caba60a6fca7f0a5a9d2a2cdc3bda08e
#
_entry.id   caba60a6fca7f0a5a9d2a2cdc3bda08e
#
_cell.length_a   1.000
_cell.length_b   1.000
_cell.length_c   1.000
_cell.angle_alpha   90.00
_cell.angle_beta   90.00
_cell.angle_gamma   90.00
#
_symmetry.space_group_name_H-M   'P 1'
#
loop_
_entity.id
_entity.type
_entity.pdbx_description
1 polymer ?
#
loop_
_entity_poly.entity_id
_entity_poly.type
_entity_poly.pdbx_seq_one_letter_code
_entity_poly.pdbx_strand_id
1 'polypeptide(L)'
;MNALTLKNITIPGRLEKVSLELPAGALVGLVGPNGAGKSTLLQVAAGLLPVAHDAACWSGRPIPKIAIMERGRCTAWVPQEAHFEFGFTVRAVVQQGRYAHGDDETGVDAALTRFDLTGLARRPVNQLSGGERQRVMLARAYVTEAPLQLWDEPLAPLDPRHGLKVLALAAELKRAGGTVIMSLHDLRVAYYLDQVAVLSQGRLQAVGRPHDVLTAELLHDVFGVKAEFVSSLILKLP
;
A
#
# COMPACT_ATOMS: atom_id res chain seq x y z
N MET A 1 -6.97 6.64 -17.71
CA MET A 1 -6.20 5.40 -17.88
C MET A 1 -6.13 4.71 -16.52
N ASN A 2 -6.30 3.37 -16.43
CA ASN A 2 -6.24 2.65 -15.17
C ASN A 2 -4.79 2.31 -14.83
N ALA A 3 -4.35 2.57 -13.58
CA ALA A 3 -3.05 2.13 -13.08
C ALA A 3 -3.04 0.62 -12.84
N LEU A 4 -4.16 0.10 -12.31
CA LEU A 4 -4.35 -1.31 -12.01
C LEU A 4 -5.69 -1.79 -12.56
N THR A 5 -5.67 -2.94 -13.23
CA THR A 5 -6.88 -3.67 -13.63
C THR A 5 -6.75 -5.12 -13.18
N LEU A 6 -7.72 -5.60 -12.41
CA LEU A 6 -7.86 -6.98 -11.97
C LEU A 6 -9.17 -7.53 -12.53
N LYS A 7 -9.16 -8.74 -13.11
CA LYS A 7 -10.34 -9.37 -13.75
C LYS A 7 -10.55 -10.78 -13.22
N ASN A 8 -11.68 -11.01 -12.57
CA ASN A 8 -12.12 -12.32 -12.08
C ASN A 8 -11.05 -13.04 -11.23
N ILE A 9 -10.33 -12.30 -10.40
CA ILE A 9 -9.29 -12.85 -9.53
C ILE A 9 -9.91 -13.84 -8.55
N THR A 10 -9.43 -15.07 -8.60
CA THR A 10 -9.85 -16.14 -7.68
C THR A 10 -8.60 -16.79 -7.08
N ILE A 11 -8.51 -16.78 -5.77
CA ILE A 11 -7.47 -17.46 -4.99
C ILE A 11 -8.21 -18.37 -3.99
N PRO A 12 -8.05 -19.68 -4.08
CA PRO A 12 -8.82 -20.63 -3.24
C PRO A 12 -8.76 -20.27 -1.75
N GLY A 13 -9.93 -20.18 -1.11
CA GLY A 13 -10.07 -19.84 0.30
C GLY A 13 -9.74 -18.39 0.68
N ARG A 14 -9.39 -17.51 -0.28
CA ARG A 14 -8.98 -16.13 -0.01
C ARG A 14 -9.70 -15.08 -0.85
N LEU A 15 -9.85 -15.31 -2.16
CA LEU A 15 -10.51 -14.37 -3.08
C LEU A 15 -11.43 -15.13 -4.02
N GLU A 16 -12.60 -14.55 -4.31
CA GLU A 16 -13.61 -15.14 -5.19
C GLU A 16 -14.08 -14.11 -6.22
N LYS A 17 -13.68 -14.33 -7.48
CA LYS A 17 -14.09 -13.55 -8.67
C LYS A 17 -13.98 -12.02 -8.50
N VAL A 18 -12.93 -11.56 -7.83
CA VAL A 18 -12.71 -10.12 -7.62
C VAL A 18 -12.32 -9.46 -8.94
N SER A 19 -13.10 -8.47 -9.36
CA SER A 19 -12.78 -7.58 -10.49
C SER A 19 -12.70 -6.15 -9.99
N LEU A 20 -11.60 -5.44 -10.31
CA LEU A 20 -11.31 -4.12 -9.78
C LEU A 20 -10.52 -3.31 -10.82
N GLU A 21 -10.97 -2.09 -11.08
CA GLU A 21 -10.26 -1.14 -11.93
C GLU A 21 -9.98 0.13 -11.14
N LEU A 22 -8.72 0.53 -11.06
CA LEU A 22 -8.29 1.69 -10.29
C LEU A 22 -7.60 2.71 -11.19
N PRO A 23 -8.01 3.99 -11.13
CA PRO A 23 -7.45 5.03 -11.98
C PRO A 23 -6.00 5.35 -11.62
N ALA A 24 -5.24 5.82 -12.61
CA ALA A 24 -3.92 6.40 -12.38
C ALA A 24 -4.02 7.74 -11.65
N GLY A 25 -3.00 8.06 -10.83
CA GLY A 25 -2.94 9.32 -10.10
C GLY A 25 -3.93 9.42 -8.94
N ALA A 26 -4.32 8.30 -8.33
CA ALA A 26 -5.28 8.25 -7.24
C ALA A 26 -4.69 7.66 -5.94
N LEU A 27 -5.27 8.07 -4.81
CA LEU A 27 -5.12 7.42 -3.51
C LEU A 27 -6.31 6.48 -3.28
N VAL A 28 -6.04 5.20 -3.11
CA VAL A 28 -7.09 4.18 -2.96
C VAL A 28 -6.91 3.41 -1.66
N GLY A 29 -7.98 3.31 -0.87
CA GLY A 29 -8.04 2.48 0.33
C GLY A 29 -8.68 1.12 0.06
N LEU A 30 -8.03 0.03 0.45
CA LEU A 30 -8.66 -1.27 0.57
C LEU A 30 -9.15 -1.44 2.01
N VAL A 31 -10.45 -1.53 2.20
CA VAL A 31 -11.07 -1.67 3.52
C VAL A 31 -11.87 -2.97 3.60
N GLY A 32 -12.05 -3.47 4.80
CA GLY A 32 -12.77 -4.72 5.05
C GLY A 32 -12.31 -5.36 6.35
N PRO A 33 -13.09 -6.30 6.92
CA PRO A 33 -12.73 -6.99 8.14
C PRO A 33 -11.43 -7.82 7.99
N ASN A 34 -10.90 -8.30 9.12
CA ASN A 34 -9.77 -9.21 9.10
C ASN A 34 -10.14 -10.49 8.35
N GLY A 35 -9.21 -11.00 7.53
CA GLY A 35 -9.48 -12.14 6.67
C GLY A 35 -10.29 -11.86 5.40
N ALA A 36 -10.70 -10.61 5.13
CA ALA A 36 -11.47 -10.26 3.93
C ALA A 36 -10.71 -10.45 2.60
N GLY A 37 -9.38 -10.66 2.64
CA GLY A 37 -8.56 -10.88 1.45
C GLY A 37 -7.76 -9.67 0.98
N LYS A 38 -7.71 -8.57 1.77
CA LYS A 38 -7.00 -7.31 1.42
C LYS A 38 -5.53 -7.54 1.05
N SER A 39 -4.75 -8.16 1.93
CA SER A 39 -3.33 -8.45 1.69
C SER A 39 -3.13 -9.37 0.49
N THR A 40 -4.01 -10.38 0.32
CA THR A 40 -3.96 -11.28 -0.84
C THR A 40 -4.22 -10.52 -2.14
N LEU A 41 -5.20 -9.60 -2.15
CA LEU A 41 -5.49 -8.77 -3.32
C LEU A 41 -4.33 -7.83 -3.66
N LEU A 42 -3.71 -7.21 -2.64
CA LEU A 42 -2.50 -6.40 -2.84
C LEU A 42 -1.31 -7.21 -3.35
N GLN A 43 -1.11 -8.44 -2.86
CA GLN A 43 -0.06 -9.34 -3.36
C GLN A 43 -0.29 -9.74 -4.82
N VAL A 44 -1.55 -9.99 -5.23
CA VAL A 44 -1.90 -10.20 -6.64
C VAL A 44 -1.60 -8.93 -7.45
N ALA A 45 -2.01 -7.77 -6.95
CA ALA A 45 -1.75 -6.48 -7.59
C ALA A 45 -0.25 -6.18 -7.72
N ALA A 46 0.57 -6.63 -6.77
CA ALA A 46 2.03 -6.51 -6.81
C ALA A 46 2.71 -7.53 -7.74
N GLY A 47 1.96 -8.49 -8.29
CA GLY A 47 2.52 -9.58 -9.09
C GLY A 47 3.31 -10.61 -8.27
N LEU A 48 3.08 -10.66 -6.95
CA LEU A 48 3.71 -11.60 -6.01
C LEU A 48 2.97 -12.94 -5.96
N LEU A 49 1.67 -12.93 -6.24
CA LEU A 49 0.87 -14.15 -6.38
C LEU A 49 0.51 -14.37 -7.84
N PRO A 50 0.72 -15.58 -8.37
CA PRO A 50 0.37 -15.91 -9.74
C PRO A 50 -1.15 -15.97 -9.93
N VAL A 51 -1.62 -15.40 -11.05
CA VAL A 51 -3.02 -15.46 -11.50
C VAL A 51 -3.04 -15.76 -13.01
N ALA A 52 -4.24 -16.00 -13.56
CA ALA A 52 -4.38 -16.20 -15.00
C ALA A 52 -3.70 -15.07 -15.80
N HIS A 53 -3.16 -15.40 -16.97
CA HIS A 53 -2.18 -14.60 -17.71
C HIS A 53 -2.55 -13.12 -17.91
N ASP A 54 -3.81 -12.82 -18.22
CA ASP A 54 -4.28 -11.45 -18.50
C ASP A 54 -5.23 -10.93 -17.39
N ALA A 55 -5.28 -11.63 -16.25
CA ALA A 55 -6.19 -11.28 -15.15
C ALA A 55 -5.72 -10.08 -14.33
N ALA A 56 -4.42 -9.78 -14.32
CA ALA A 56 -3.86 -8.64 -13.62
C ALA A 56 -2.95 -7.82 -14.55
N CYS A 57 -3.23 -6.52 -14.66
CA CYS A 57 -2.53 -5.61 -15.56
C CYS A 57 -2.13 -4.31 -14.84
N TRP A 58 -0.92 -3.80 -15.13
CA TRP A 58 -0.49 -2.43 -14.81
C TRP A 58 -0.55 -1.57 -16.07
N SER A 59 -1.27 -0.47 -16.02
CA SER A 59 -1.45 0.46 -17.15
C SER A 59 -1.79 -0.28 -18.47
N GLY A 60 -2.67 -1.28 -18.38
CA GLY A 60 -3.11 -2.09 -19.53
C GLY A 60 -2.15 -3.20 -19.97
N ARG A 61 -0.97 -3.32 -19.35
CA ARG A 61 0.01 -4.38 -19.66
C ARG A 61 -0.15 -5.55 -18.69
N PRO A 62 -0.36 -6.79 -19.14
CA PRO A 62 -0.40 -7.96 -18.26
C PRO A 62 0.90 -8.10 -17.46
N ILE A 63 0.78 -8.24 -16.13
CA ILE A 63 1.93 -8.32 -15.22
C ILE A 63 2.91 -9.44 -15.62
N PRO A 64 2.47 -10.65 -16.00
CA PRO A 64 3.40 -11.71 -16.40
C PRO A 64 4.24 -11.38 -17.65
N LYS A 65 3.79 -10.46 -18.49
CA LYS A 65 4.53 -10.02 -19.70
C LYS A 65 5.57 -8.93 -19.43
N ILE A 66 5.60 -8.37 -18.23
CA ILE A 66 6.56 -7.34 -17.84
C ILE A 66 7.83 -8.02 -17.29
N ALA A 67 8.99 -7.66 -17.82
CA ALA A 67 10.27 -8.21 -17.36
C ALA A 67 10.50 -7.91 -15.88
N ILE A 68 11.17 -8.82 -15.14
CA ILE A 68 11.30 -8.74 -13.68
C ILE A 68 11.94 -7.41 -13.22
N MET A 69 12.97 -6.94 -13.90
CA MET A 69 13.62 -5.66 -13.58
C MET A 69 12.71 -4.48 -13.87
N GLU A 70 11.90 -4.55 -14.91
CA GLU A 70 10.92 -3.52 -15.22
C GLU A 70 9.80 -3.49 -14.19
N ARG A 71 9.38 -4.64 -13.63
CA ARG A 71 8.39 -4.69 -12.53
C ARG A 71 8.85 -3.87 -11.34
N GLY A 72 10.13 -3.98 -10.95
CA GLY A 72 10.70 -3.20 -9.86
C GLY A 72 10.72 -1.69 -10.09
N ARG A 73 10.63 -1.25 -11.35
CA ARG A 73 10.49 0.19 -11.72
C ARG A 73 9.02 0.61 -11.83
N CYS A 74 8.10 -0.32 -12.06
CA CYS A 74 6.68 -0.04 -12.22
C CYS A 74 5.94 -0.02 -10.88
N THR A 75 6.34 -0.85 -9.91
CA THR A 75 5.62 -0.99 -8.65
C THR A 75 6.55 -1.14 -7.46
N ALA A 76 6.13 -0.58 -6.33
CA ALA A 76 6.75 -0.78 -5.04
C ALA A 76 5.77 -1.45 -4.06
N TRP A 77 6.30 -2.34 -3.24
CA TRP A 77 5.55 -3.12 -2.27
C TRP A 77 6.03 -2.83 -0.83
N VAL A 78 5.09 -2.46 0.03
CA VAL A 78 5.29 -2.38 1.48
C VAL A 78 4.42 -3.45 2.14
N PRO A 79 5.02 -4.49 2.73
CA PRO A 79 4.27 -5.54 3.44
C PRO A 79 3.75 -5.04 4.78
N GLN A 80 2.74 -5.72 5.31
CA GLN A 80 2.20 -5.48 6.65
C GLN A 80 3.26 -5.70 7.73
N GLU A 81 4.02 -6.78 7.61
CA GLU A 81 5.16 -7.09 8.49
C GLU A 81 6.39 -7.39 7.67
N ALA A 82 7.52 -6.84 8.09
CA ALA A 82 8.82 -7.13 7.52
C ALA A 82 9.63 -7.98 8.50
N HIS A 83 9.86 -9.24 8.13
CA HIS A 83 10.75 -10.14 8.85
C HIS A 83 12.12 -10.16 8.21
N PHE A 84 13.15 -10.01 9.01
CA PHE A 84 14.54 -10.03 8.57
C PHE A 84 15.29 -11.12 9.35
N GLU A 85 15.67 -12.19 8.66
CA GLU A 85 16.49 -13.26 9.24
C GLU A 85 17.93 -12.81 9.44
N PHE A 86 18.41 -11.91 8.58
CA PHE A 86 19.77 -11.39 8.61
C PHE A 86 19.83 -9.94 9.07
N GLY A 87 20.94 -9.58 9.72
CA GLY A 87 21.17 -8.23 10.25
C GLY A 87 21.68 -7.23 9.21
N PHE A 88 21.02 -7.11 8.06
CA PHE A 88 21.32 -6.02 7.11
C PHE A 88 21.17 -4.66 7.79
N THR A 89 22.02 -3.71 7.43
CA THR A 89 21.85 -2.34 7.92
C THR A 89 20.61 -1.67 7.33
N VAL A 90 20.04 -0.73 8.05
CA VAL A 90 18.92 0.10 7.56
C VAL A 90 19.23 0.69 6.17
N ARG A 91 20.43 1.26 5.99
CA ARG A 91 20.89 1.81 4.71
C ARG A 91 20.84 0.77 3.59
N ALA A 92 21.39 -0.43 3.84
CA ALA A 92 21.42 -1.49 2.85
C ALA A 92 20.00 -1.94 2.44
N VAL A 93 19.07 -2.02 3.40
CA VAL A 93 17.67 -2.36 3.09
C VAL A 93 16.98 -1.27 2.26
N VAL A 94 17.20 0.01 2.59
CA VAL A 94 16.65 1.12 1.78
C VAL A 94 17.23 1.09 0.37
N GLN A 95 18.55 0.88 0.22
CA GLN A 95 19.24 0.79 -1.08
C GLN A 95 18.70 -0.34 -1.96
N GLN A 96 18.22 -1.45 -1.40
CA GLN A 96 17.57 -2.53 -2.18
C GLN A 96 16.42 -2.02 -3.06
N GLY A 97 15.77 -0.92 -2.70
CA GLY A 97 14.76 -0.27 -3.55
C GLY A 97 15.32 0.24 -4.88
N ARG A 98 16.64 0.44 -4.99
CA ARG A 98 17.33 0.87 -6.22
C ARG A 98 17.79 -0.28 -7.11
N TYR A 99 17.63 -1.54 -6.68
CA TYR A 99 18.10 -2.71 -7.42
C TYR A 99 17.66 -2.73 -8.89
N ALA A 100 16.40 -2.39 -9.15
CA ALA A 100 15.86 -2.33 -10.51
C ALA A 100 16.45 -1.16 -11.35
N HIS A 101 17.13 -0.22 -10.73
CA HIS A 101 17.80 0.93 -11.35
C HIS A 101 19.32 0.72 -11.53
N GLY A 102 19.85 -0.45 -11.20
CA GLY A 102 21.27 -0.76 -11.29
C GLY A 102 21.97 -0.71 -9.93
N ASP A 103 21.21 -0.77 -8.84
CA ASP A 103 21.71 -0.78 -7.45
C ASP A 103 22.56 0.46 -7.11
N ASP A 104 22.18 1.60 -7.66
CA ASP A 104 22.79 2.89 -7.30
C ASP A 104 22.31 3.35 -5.90
N GLU A 105 22.92 4.42 -5.36
CA GLU A 105 22.54 5.02 -4.09
C GLU A 105 21.64 6.26 -4.23
N THR A 106 21.10 6.51 -5.42
CA THR A 106 20.31 7.71 -5.70
C THR A 106 19.11 7.80 -4.76
N GLY A 107 18.99 8.93 -4.06
CA GLY A 107 17.90 9.21 -3.15
C GLY A 107 17.95 8.50 -1.80
N VAL A 108 18.90 7.59 -1.54
CA VAL A 108 18.98 6.83 -0.29
C VAL A 108 19.15 7.74 0.92
N ASP A 109 20.08 8.70 0.90
CA ASP A 109 20.29 9.62 2.02
C ASP A 109 19.10 10.56 2.24
N ALA A 110 18.48 11.02 1.17
CA ALA A 110 17.25 11.81 1.25
C ALA A 110 16.10 11.01 1.87
N ALA A 111 15.96 9.73 1.50
CA ALA A 111 14.98 8.84 2.10
C ALA A 111 15.25 8.59 3.59
N LEU A 112 16.51 8.30 3.96
CA LEU A 112 16.88 8.12 5.37
C LEU A 112 16.52 9.35 6.21
N THR A 113 16.76 10.54 5.69
CA THR A 113 16.41 11.81 6.36
C THR A 113 14.89 11.97 6.45
N ARG A 114 14.19 11.76 5.34
CA ARG A 114 12.73 11.93 5.26
C ARG A 114 11.96 11.03 6.22
N PHE A 115 12.43 9.80 6.41
CA PHE A 115 11.78 8.80 7.27
C PHE A 115 12.34 8.77 8.70
N ASP A 116 13.12 9.77 9.12
CA ASP A 116 13.76 9.86 10.43
C ASP A 116 14.61 8.62 10.76
N LEU A 117 15.42 8.16 9.80
CA LEU A 117 16.25 6.95 9.87
C LEU A 117 17.76 7.25 9.85
N THR A 118 18.17 8.50 9.69
CA THR A 118 19.59 8.89 9.56
C THR A 118 20.43 8.35 10.72
N GLY A 119 19.98 8.52 11.97
CA GLY A 119 20.65 8.01 13.16
C GLY A 119 20.66 6.48 13.30
N LEU A 120 19.81 5.80 12.50
CA LEU A 120 19.68 4.34 12.49
C LEU A 120 20.33 3.69 11.26
N ALA A 121 20.92 4.48 10.35
CA ALA A 121 21.36 4.02 9.02
C ALA A 121 22.31 2.81 9.07
N ARG A 122 23.17 2.71 10.09
CA ARG A 122 24.12 1.61 10.28
C ARG A 122 23.60 0.50 11.20
N ARG A 123 22.42 0.67 11.82
CA ARG A 123 21.85 -0.30 12.75
C ARG A 123 21.29 -1.51 11.99
N PRO A 124 21.45 -2.74 12.49
CA PRO A 124 20.79 -3.92 11.94
C PRO A 124 19.26 -3.83 12.03
N VAL A 125 18.54 -4.12 10.93
CA VAL A 125 17.08 -4.00 10.85
C VAL A 125 16.32 -4.94 11.78
N ASN A 126 16.90 -6.08 12.13
CA ASN A 126 16.31 -7.03 13.09
C ASN A 126 16.35 -6.52 14.55
N GLN A 127 17.09 -5.44 14.83
CA GLN A 127 17.15 -4.78 16.15
C GLN A 127 16.23 -3.56 16.26
N LEU A 128 15.43 -3.29 15.25
CA LEU A 128 14.51 -2.16 15.21
C LEU A 128 13.16 -2.48 15.85
N SER A 129 12.48 -1.46 16.37
CA SER A 129 11.07 -1.55 16.73
C SER A 129 10.18 -1.77 15.49
N GLY A 130 8.92 -2.20 15.70
CA GLY A 130 7.96 -2.38 14.59
C GLY A 130 7.76 -1.11 13.77
N GLY A 131 7.60 0.05 14.41
CA GLY A 131 7.45 1.33 13.74
C GLY A 131 8.71 1.77 12.98
N GLU A 132 9.91 1.52 13.52
CA GLU A 132 11.17 1.79 12.82
C GLU A 132 11.30 0.89 11.58
N ARG A 133 11.01 -0.41 11.69
CA ARG A 133 11.00 -1.33 10.53
C ARG A 133 10.02 -0.88 9.46
N GLN A 134 8.81 -0.45 9.85
CA GLN A 134 7.83 0.05 8.90
C GLN A 134 8.33 1.28 8.13
N ARG A 135 8.98 2.22 8.83
CA ARG A 135 9.61 3.40 8.20
C ARG A 135 10.72 3.00 7.22
N VAL A 136 11.52 1.98 7.54
CA VAL A 136 12.53 1.41 6.62
C VAL A 136 11.88 0.85 5.37
N MET A 137 10.76 0.11 5.49
CA MET A 137 10.05 -0.45 4.33
C MET A 137 9.43 0.63 3.45
N LEU A 138 8.88 1.68 4.06
CA LEU A 138 8.38 2.85 3.32
C LEU A 138 9.51 3.62 2.62
N ALA A 139 10.65 3.80 3.29
CA ALA A 139 11.83 4.42 2.69
C ALA A 139 12.37 3.60 1.51
N ARG A 140 12.42 2.26 1.64
CA ARG A 140 12.77 1.35 0.55
C ARG A 140 11.80 1.47 -0.64
N ALA A 141 10.50 1.54 -0.37
CA ALA A 141 9.49 1.73 -1.41
C ALA A 141 9.61 3.12 -2.07
N TYR A 142 9.92 4.15 -1.29
CA TYR A 142 10.08 5.52 -1.79
C TYR A 142 11.21 5.65 -2.80
N VAL A 143 12.38 5.08 -2.53
CA VAL A 143 13.55 5.19 -3.44
C VAL A 143 13.39 4.40 -4.75
N THR A 144 12.36 3.54 -4.89
CA THR A 144 12.05 2.88 -6.16
C THR A 144 11.55 3.87 -7.20
N GLU A 145 11.01 5.03 -6.79
CA GLU A 145 10.34 6.01 -7.67
C GLU A 145 9.22 5.39 -8.53
N ALA A 146 8.71 4.23 -8.12
CA ALA A 146 7.71 3.49 -8.88
C ALA A 146 6.37 4.24 -8.89
N PRO A 147 5.72 4.36 -10.07
CA PRO A 147 4.45 5.07 -10.20
C PRO A 147 3.27 4.37 -9.53
N LEU A 148 3.35 3.07 -9.24
CA LEU A 148 2.35 2.32 -8.51
C LEU A 148 2.92 1.86 -7.17
N GLN A 149 2.36 2.38 -6.09
CA GLN A 149 2.73 2.05 -4.71
C GLN A 149 1.63 1.19 -4.08
N LEU A 150 2.00 0.04 -3.56
CA LEU A 150 1.10 -0.93 -2.93
C LEU A 150 1.53 -1.14 -1.49
N TRP A 151 0.73 -0.66 -0.53
CA TRP A 151 1.08 -0.65 0.88
C TRP A 151 0.08 -1.46 1.70
N ASP A 152 0.55 -2.50 2.37
CA ASP A 152 -0.28 -3.32 3.23
C ASP A 152 -0.18 -2.82 4.68
N GLU A 153 -1.26 -2.25 5.20
CA GLU A 153 -1.40 -1.69 6.54
C GLU A 153 -0.25 -0.75 6.95
N PRO A 154 0.09 0.25 6.12
CA PRO A 154 1.29 1.05 6.33
C PRO A 154 1.27 1.90 7.61
N LEU A 155 0.10 2.08 8.22
CA LEU A 155 -0.11 2.95 9.38
C LEU A 155 -0.15 2.18 10.70
N ALA A 156 -0.44 0.86 10.69
CA ALA A 156 -0.74 0.08 11.89
C ALA A 156 0.33 0.15 13.01
N PRO A 157 1.63 0.04 12.72
CA PRO A 157 2.67 0.07 13.75
C PRO A 157 3.19 1.47 14.08
N LEU A 158 2.57 2.53 13.54
CA LEU A 158 3.08 3.90 13.63
C LEU A 158 2.31 4.73 14.67
N ASP A 159 3.03 5.61 15.36
CA ASP A 159 2.39 6.66 16.14
C ASP A 159 1.67 7.69 15.26
N PRO A 160 0.78 8.54 15.81
CA PRO A 160 0.00 9.50 15.02
C PRO A 160 0.85 10.45 14.16
N ARG A 161 2.01 10.90 14.64
CA ARG A 161 2.90 11.81 13.90
C ARG A 161 3.45 11.13 12.65
N HIS A 162 3.97 9.90 12.80
CA HIS A 162 4.50 9.13 11.67
C HIS A 162 3.38 8.69 10.71
N GLY A 163 2.20 8.33 11.23
CA GLY A 163 1.03 8.04 10.40
C GLY A 163 0.65 9.22 9.49
N LEU A 164 0.62 10.46 10.03
CA LEU A 164 0.37 11.66 9.24
C LEU A 164 1.46 11.92 8.19
N LYS A 165 2.74 11.66 8.50
CA LYS A 165 3.84 11.77 7.52
C LYS A 165 3.65 10.78 6.35
N VAL A 166 3.15 9.56 6.62
CA VAL A 166 2.86 8.56 5.57
C VAL A 166 1.71 9.03 4.68
N LEU A 167 0.64 9.58 5.25
CA LEU A 167 -0.47 10.15 4.47
C LEU A 167 -0.02 11.36 3.63
N ALA A 168 0.81 12.22 4.19
CA ALA A 168 1.39 13.35 3.45
C ALA A 168 2.27 12.86 2.28
N LEU A 169 3.08 11.81 2.49
CA LEU A 169 3.86 11.16 1.44
C LEU A 169 2.94 10.61 0.33
N ALA A 170 1.88 9.90 0.69
CA ALA A 170 0.92 9.38 -0.31
C ALA A 170 0.33 10.52 -1.16
N ALA A 171 -0.05 11.64 -0.52
CA ALA A 171 -0.55 12.82 -1.21
C ALA A 171 0.49 13.48 -2.13
N GLU A 172 1.78 13.47 -1.76
CA GLU A 172 2.87 13.95 -2.61
C GLU A 172 3.10 13.05 -3.82
N LEU A 173 3.14 11.73 -3.61
CA LEU A 173 3.27 10.75 -4.70
C LEU A 173 2.12 10.91 -5.71
N LYS A 174 0.88 11.07 -5.24
CA LYS A 174 -0.26 11.38 -6.09
C LYS A 174 -0.06 12.67 -6.90
N ARG A 175 0.39 13.77 -6.25
CA ARG A 175 0.65 15.06 -6.94
C ARG A 175 1.72 14.93 -8.02
N ALA A 176 2.67 14.01 -7.85
CA ALA A 176 3.67 13.65 -8.85
C ALA A 176 3.12 12.70 -9.96
N GLY A 177 1.82 12.38 -9.95
CA GLY A 177 1.17 11.50 -10.93
C GLY A 177 1.18 10.02 -10.56
N GLY A 178 1.73 9.66 -9.40
CA GLY A 178 1.75 8.29 -8.88
C GLY A 178 0.39 7.85 -8.36
N THR A 179 0.22 6.54 -8.23
CA THR A 179 -0.96 5.89 -7.65
C THR A 179 -0.55 5.16 -6.39
N VAL A 180 -1.28 5.38 -5.29
CA VAL A 180 -1.03 4.67 -4.03
C VAL A 180 -2.28 3.88 -3.67
N ILE A 181 -2.13 2.57 -3.49
CA ILE A 181 -3.18 1.67 -3.01
C ILE A 181 -2.74 1.15 -1.66
N MET A 182 -3.52 1.40 -0.62
CA MET A 182 -3.17 0.96 0.74
C MET A 182 -4.33 0.24 1.42
N SER A 183 -4.04 -0.85 2.11
CA SER A 183 -5.01 -1.47 3.00
C SER A 183 -5.11 -0.68 4.31
N LEU A 184 -6.32 -0.58 4.85
CA LEU A 184 -6.63 0.22 6.04
C LEU A 184 -7.50 -0.57 7.01
N HIS A 185 -7.20 -0.40 8.32
CA HIS A 185 -8.08 -0.81 9.41
C HIS A 185 -8.94 0.35 9.90
N ASP A 186 -8.38 1.55 9.97
CA ASP A 186 -9.10 2.73 10.43
C ASP A 186 -9.89 3.36 9.27
N LEU A 187 -11.20 3.19 9.28
CA LEU A 187 -12.10 3.73 8.27
C LEU A 187 -12.08 5.27 8.21
N ARG A 188 -11.68 5.95 9.28
CA ARG A 188 -11.55 7.40 9.30
C ARG A 188 -10.49 7.89 8.33
N VAL A 189 -9.42 7.12 8.17
CA VAL A 189 -8.34 7.41 7.19
C VAL A 189 -8.86 7.33 5.76
N ALA A 190 -9.84 6.47 5.48
CA ALA A 190 -10.41 6.32 4.14
C ALA A 190 -10.96 7.64 3.58
N TYR A 191 -11.46 8.54 4.43
CA TYR A 191 -12.00 9.85 4.03
C TYR A 191 -10.94 10.86 3.53
N TYR A 192 -9.64 10.56 3.71
CA TYR A 192 -8.54 11.33 3.12
C TYR A 192 -8.15 10.84 1.72
N LEU A 193 -8.77 9.77 1.24
CA LEU A 193 -8.44 9.12 -0.02
C LEU A 193 -9.48 9.45 -1.10
N ASP A 194 -9.12 9.24 -2.36
CA ASP A 194 -10.01 9.52 -3.50
C ASP A 194 -11.07 8.44 -3.66
N GLN A 195 -10.68 7.20 -3.41
CA GLN A 195 -11.55 6.03 -3.57
C GLN A 195 -11.30 5.01 -2.47
N VAL A 196 -12.31 4.19 -2.23
CA VAL A 196 -12.22 2.99 -1.40
C VAL A 196 -12.76 1.79 -2.16
N ALA A 197 -12.14 0.64 -1.96
CA ALA A 197 -12.64 -0.65 -2.38
C ALA A 197 -12.91 -1.48 -1.12
N VAL A 198 -14.15 -1.92 -0.94
CA VAL A 198 -14.60 -2.66 0.24
C VAL A 198 -14.58 -4.15 -0.09
N LEU A 199 -13.80 -4.92 0.67
CA LEU A 199 -13.77 -6.37 0.58
C LEU A 199 -14.45 -7.01 1.80
N SER A 200 -15.21 -8.07 1.55
CA SER A 200 -15.75 -8.94 2.59
C SER A 200 -15.79 -10.38 2.08
N GLN A 201 -15.33 -11.31 2.90
CA GLN A 201 -15.36 -12.76 2.59
C GLN A 201 -14.74 -13.09 1.21
N GLY A 202 -13.62 -12.45 0.87
CA GLY A 202 -12.92 -12.65 -0.40
C GLY A 202 -13.59 -12.05 -1.63
N ARG A 203 -14.68 -11.28 -1.47
CA ARG A 203 -15.43 -10.64 -2.56
C ARG A 203 -15.38 -9.13 -2.46
N LEU A 204 -15.40 -8.48 -3.62
CA LEU A 204 -15.54 -7.03 -3.70
C LEU A 204 -17.02 -6.67 -3.50
N GLN A 205 -17.30 -5.84 -2.49
CA GLN A 205 -18.66 -5.40 -2.15
C GLN A 205 -19.01 -4.07 -2.83
N ALA A 206 -18.07 -3.12 -2.80
CA ALA A 206 -18.27 -1.79 -3.37
C ALA A 206 -16.95 -1.13 -3.72
N VAL A 207 -16.98 -0.21 -4.70
CA VAL A 207 -15.86 0.67 -5.06
C VAL A 207 -16.40 2.05 -5.37
N GLY A 208 -15.77 3.10 -4.87
CA GLY A 208 -16.16 4.47 -5.15
C GLY A 208 -15.56 5.47 -4.18
N ARG A 209 -16.10 6.69 -4.13
CA ARG A 209 -15.68 7.71 -3.17
C ARG A 209 -16.06 7.27 -1.75
N PRO A 210 -15.24 7.57 -0.73
CA PRO A 210 -15.53 7.15 0.64
C PRO A 210 -16.92 7.52 1.14
N HIS A 211 -17.37 8.74 0.88
CA HIS A 211 -18.71 9.23 1.29
C HIS A 211 -19.87 8.49 0.60
N ASP A 212 -19.66 8.01 -0.61
CA ASP A 212 -20.70 7.32 -1.39
C ASP A 212 -20.78 5.84 -1.02
N VAL A 213 -19.64 5.26 -0.62
CA VAL A 213 -19.47 3.81 -0.38
C VAL A 213 -19.62 3.45 1.09
N LEU A 214 -19.00 4.20 2.01
CA LEU A 214 -18.98 3.87 3.44
C LEU A 214 -20.28 4.35 4.12
N THR A 215 -21.42 3.82 3.68
CA THR A 215 -22.73 4.11 4.28
C THR A 215 -22.93 3.34 5.58
N ALA A 216 -23.85 3.80 6.45
CA ALA A 216 -24.18 3.09 7.68
C ALA A 216 -24.67 1.65 7.42
N GLU A 217 -25.41 1.46 6.32
CA GLU A 217 -25.91 0.14 5.88
C GLU A 217 -24.74 -0.78 5.51
N LEU A 218 -23.85 -0.35 4.60
CA LEU A 218 -22.68 -1.15 4.20
C LEU A 218 -21.77 -1.45 5.38
N LEU A 219 -21.55 -0.49 6.28
CA LEU A 219 -20.73 -0.69 7.48
C LEU A 219 -21.37 -1.70 8.44
N HIS A 220 -22.70 -1.70 8.56
CA HIS A 220 -23.42 -2.72 9.32
C HIS A 220 -23.23 -4.11 8.69
N ASP A 221 -23.45 -4.23 7.38
CA ASP A 221 -23.44 -5.53 6.67
C ASP A 221 -22.02 -6.15 6.61
N VAL A 222 -21.00 -5.30 6.41
CA VAL A 222 -19.62 -5.76 6.22
C VAL A 222 -18.87 -5.92 7.55
N PHE A 223 -19.08 -5.00 8.50
CA PHE A 223 -18.31 -4.95 9.73
C PHE A 223 -19.14 -5.28 10.99
N GLY A 224 -20.46 -5.40 10.88
CA GLY A 224 -21.36 -5.66 12.01
C GLY A 224 -21.46 -4.50 13.01
N VAL A 225 -21.22 -3.26 12.56
CA VAL A 225 -21.19 -2.06 13.42
C VAL A 225 -22.28 -1.07 13.04
N LYS A 226 -22.76 -0.29 14.00
CA LYS A 226 -23.55 0.93 13.73
C LYS A 226 -22.59 2.10 13.57
N ALA A 227 -22.79 2.90 12.53
CA ALA A 227 -21.96 4.06 12.25
C ALA A 227 -22.77 5.35 12.29
N GLU A 228 -22.19 6.37 12.95
CA GLU A 228 -22.73 7.72 12.99
C GLU A 228 -21.62 8.72 12.64
N PHE A 229 -21.96 9.76 11.89
CA PHE A 229 -21.04 10.87 11.61
C PHE A 229 -21.14 11.89 12.74
N VAL A 230 -20.04 12.04 13.50
CA VAL A 230 -19.94 13.00 14.60
C VAL A 230 -18.75 13.93 14.38
N SER A 231 -18.79 15.11 15.03
CA SER A 231 -17.61 15.98 15.09
C SER A 231 -16.47 15.26 15.80
N SER A 232 -15.27 15.29 15.24
CA SER A 232 -14.10 14.60 15.79
C SER A 232 -12.85 15.48 15.81
N LEU A 233 -11.86 15.11 16.65
CA LEU A 233 -10.55 15.73 16.66
C LEU A 233 -9.84 15.48 15.32
N ILE A 234 -9.34 16.55 14.69
CA ILE A 234 -8.54 16.48 13.48
C ILE A 234 -7.08 16.72 13.86
N LEU A 235 -6.23 15.73 13.61
CA LEU A 235 -4.78 15.84 13.78
C LEU A 235 -4.13 16.35 12.49
N LYS A 236 -3.17 17.28 12.62
CA LYS A 236 -2.38 17.81 11.50
C LYS A 236 -0.90 17.81 11.89
N LEU A 237 -0.03 17.73 10.90
CA LEU A 237 1.39 18.05 11.10
C LEU A 237 1.55 19.54 11.40
N PRO A 238 2.51 19.91 12.26
CA PRO A 238 2.82 21.30 12.53
C PRO A 238 3.32 22.04 11.30
#